data_ec144deca46559527426f86b7545493d
#
_entry.id   ec144deca46559527426f86b7545493d
#
_cell.length_a   1.000
_cell.length_b   1.000
_cell.length_c   1.000
_cell.angle_alpha   90.00
_cell.angle_beta   90.00
_cell.angle_gamma   90.00
#
_symmetry.space_group_name_H-M   'P 1'
#
loop_
_entity.id
_entity.type
_entity.pdbx_description
1 polymer ?
#
loop_
_entity_poly.entity_id
_entity_poly.type
_entity_poly.pdbx_seq_one_letter_code
_entity_poly.pdbx_strand_id
1 'polypeptide(L)'
;MKKTNEKKIYDLIFEHYYPLITGTKKPNVQSVSEENSIPYEEIIKHNDYGATLKPGTIMVDIDDMDKAKKVKTIIETLKTNCIIIQTDSGMHFHFINTNIKSNKQHYFTPLGIKTETKYPHQNVVTPIKLNNKIRKIIYSTDTLDKLPLWLIPLSKKFNTDFSKLEEGDGRNDTLFSYILTLQQQAMTKDEIRSVIKVINQFIIKDPVSDKELEVILRDKAFLKESFYIKGKLQYEKLANYLIREHNVIKINDNLHIYKNGYYTSSTDEIERIMLQYIVNSTRTPRLETMRYLELKAEETSLDTPTLISVKNGVLNLETNQLLEFTPDYKIKNKNSINYNPGAYSEVMDKTLNKICCNDNQLRMLIEEMIGYTLFRRNELGKCFILTGSGANGKSTLLDVIKRLIGKENISSVALNELNDRFRTFQLEGKLANIGDDISNGYIEDNSTFKKLVTGETVNVERKGKDPFDFENYSKLIFSCNEIPRINDLSDGLKRRIIFIPFNAKFSKSDEDYDPFIIDKLMTNEALEYLLKISLEGLNRILYNRSFTTPKSVDDTWEDYEKRNNPIIGFLEEGKIDNESSKDVYLQYQTYCSENGLKHLSRIAFSREICKHGYKTKQVKIDKKPIQIFTKVKDE
;
A
#
# COMPACT_ATOMS: atom_id res chain seq x y z
N MET A 1 -9.40 22.49 -41.28
CA MET A 1 -10.18 22.66 -40.04
C MET A 1 -11.05 21.43 -39.66
N LYS A 2 -11.91 20.87 -40.55
CA LYS A 2 -12.74 19.68 -40.19
C LYS A 2 -11.92 18.44 -39.77
N LYS A 3 -10.86 18.07 -40.51
CA LYS A 3 -10.03 16.87 -40.24
C LYS A 3 -9.22 16.99 -38.93
N THR A 4 -8.81 18.18 -38.55
CA THR A 4 -8.07 18.44 -37.30
C THR A 4 -8.96 18.29 -36.05
N ASN A 5 -10.26 18.58 -36.21
CA ASN A 5 -11.24 18.44 -35.13
C ASN A 5 -11.64 16.98 -34.92
N GLU A 6 -11.76 16.17 -36.01
CA GLU A 6 -12.07 14.74 -35.94
C GLU A 6 -10.94 13.95 -35.26
N LYS A 7 -9.68 14.29 -35.54
CA LYS A 7 -8.53 13.67 -34.87
C LYS A 7 -8.58 13.88 -33.36
N LYS A 8 -8.81 15.10 -32.91
CA LYS A 8 -8.92 15.40 -31.46
C LYS A 8 -9.99 14.55 -30.76
N ILE A 9 -11.10 14.31 -31.44
CA ILE A 9 -12.18 13.45 -30.92
C ILE A 9 -11.74 11.99 -30.87
N TYR A 10 -11.10 11.49 -31.93
CA TYR A 10 -10.60 10.11 -31.97
C TYR A 10 -9.49 9.86 -30.95
N ASP A 11 -8.62 10.82 -30.67
CA ASP A 11 -7.54 10.71 -29.67
C ASP A 11 -8.08 10.53 -28.22
N LEU A 12 -9.37 10.83 -27.99
CA LEU A 12 -10.02 10.55 -26.69
C LEU A 12 -10.35 9.06 -26.51
N ILE A 13 -10.59 8.32 -27.60
CA ILE A 13 -11.18 6.97 -27.57
C ILE A 13 -10.35 5.90 -28.28
N PHE A 14 -9.44 6.28 -29.16
CA PHE A 14 -8.58 5.37 -29.91
C PHE A 14 -7.10 5.62 -29.64
N GLU A 15 -6.30 4.56 -29.77
CA GLU A 15 -4.87 4.62 -29.52
C GLU A 15 -4.05 4.38 -30.79
N HIS A 16 -4.27 3.26 -31.50
CA HIS A 16 -3.52 2.86 -32.67
C HIS A 16 -4.45 2.56 -33.85
N TYR A 17 -4.03 2.93 -35.06
CA TYR A 17 -4.83 2.76 -36.29
C TYR A 17 -4.25 1.69 -37.18
N TYR A 18 -5.11 0.91 -37.83
CA TYR A 18 -4.74 -0.22 -38.67
C TYR A 18 -5.58 -0.27 -39.96
N PRO A 19 -4.95 -0.61 -41.12
CA PRO A 19 -5.69 -0.90 -42.33
C PRO A 19 -6.53 -2.17 -42.14
N LEU A 20 -7.67 -2.21 -42.75
CA LEU A 20 -8.56 -3.40 -42.77
C LEU A 20 -8.49 -4.08 -44.11
N ILE A 21 -8.73 -5.39 -44.13
CA ILE A 21 -8.97 -6.14 -45.36
C ILE A 21 -10.26 -5.61 -45.99
N THR A 22 -10.19 -5.18 -47.24
CA THR A 22 -11.30 -4.53 -47.95
C THR A 22 -12.63 -5.26 -47.77
N GLY A 23 -13.64 -4.54 -47.34
CA GLY A 23 -14.99 -5.06 -47.10
C GLY A 23 -15.12 -5.90 -45.82
N THR A 24 -14.11 -6.03 -44.99
CA THR A 24 -14.15 -6.80 -43.75
C THR A 24 -13.79 -5.97 -42.52
N LYS A 25 -14.16 -6.44 -41.34
CA LYS A 25 -13.75 -5.84 -40.04
C LYS A 25 -12.39 -6.38 -39.55
N LYS A 26 -11.68 -7.19 -40.37
CA LYS A 26 -10.40 -7.81 -39.93
C LYS A 26 -9.22 -6.90 -40.27
N PRO A 27 -8.29 -6.70 -39.37
CA PRO A 27 -7.08 -5.92 -39.63
C PRO A 27 -6.21 -6.61 -40.69
N ASN A 28 -5.62 -5.81 -41.59
CA ASN A 28 -4.73 -6.25 -42.65
C ASN A 28 -3.27 -6.06 -42.20
N VAL A 29 -2.91 -6.66 -41.08
CA VAL A 29 -1.57 -6.68 -40.49
C VAL A 29 -1.27 -8.06 -39.92
N GLN A 30 0.00 -8.42 -39.79
CA GLN A 30 0.42 -9.71 -39.23
C GLN A 30 0.02 -9.87 -37.76
N SER A 31 0.15 -8.78 -37.00
CA SER A 31 -0.29 -8.69 -35.60
C SER A 31 -0.78 -7.28 -35.30
N VAL A 32 -1.76 -7.17 -34.40
CA VAL A 32 -2.24 -5.88 -33.89
C VAL A 32 -1.30 -5.45 -32.75
N SER A 33 -0.27 -4.68 -33.09
CA SER A 33 0.74 -4.16 -32.17
C SER A 33 1.05 -2.71 -32.54
N GLU A 34 1.64 -1.95 -31.60
CA GLU A 34 2.04 -0.56 -31.84
C GLU A 34 2.97 -0.42 -33.07
N GLU A 35 3.92 -1.34 -33.22
CA GLU A 35 4.87 -1.36 -34.32
C GLU A 35 4.22 -1.48 -35.72
N ASN A 36 3.06 -2.13 -35.80
CA ASN A 36 2.29 -2.32 -37.03
C ASN A 36 1.17 -1.27 -37.21
N SER A 37 1.12 -0.27 -36.35
CA SER A 37 0.15 0.83 -36.44
C SER A 37 0.58 1.89 -37.46
N ILE A 38 -0.38 2.58 -38.04
CA ILE A 38 -0.15 3.65 -39.00
C ILE A 38 -0.65 4.96 -38.39
N PRO A 39 0.13 6.05 -38.48
CA PRO A 39 -0.31 7.38 -38.01
C PRO A 39 -1.63 7.83 -38.64
N TYR A 40 -2.44 8.57 -37.87
CA TYR A 40 -3.76 9.01 -38.33
C TYR A 40 -3.74 9.74 -39.69
N GLU A 41 -2.76 10.58 -39.94
CA GLU A 41 -2.59 11.37 -41.16
C GLU A 41 -2.36 10.50 -42.40
N GLU A 42 -1.87 9.30 -42.21
CA GLU A 42 -1.60 8.33 -43.29
C GLU A 42 -2.75 7.34 -43.43
N ILE A 43 -3.27 6.82 -42.32
CA ILE A 43 -4.32 5.79 -42.34
C ILE A 43 -5.62 6.29 -42.98
N ILE A 44 -5.94 7.57 -42.88
CA ILE A 44 -7.12 8.16 -43.50
C ILE A 44 -7.15 8.05 -45.03
N LYS A 45 -5.99 7.79 -45.68
CA LYS A 45 -5.87 7.60 -47.11
C LYS A 45 -6.29 6.19 -47.56
N HIS A 46 -6.35 5.24 -46.59
CA HIS A 46 -6.77 3.87 -46.88
C HIS A 46 -8.28 3.77 -47.12
N ASN A 47 -8.70 2.81 -47.95
CA ASN A 47 -10.09 2.57 -48.28
C ASN A 47 -10.88 2.11 -47.03
N ASP A 48 -10.28 1.19 -46.27
CA ASP A 48 -10.87 0.65 -45.04
C ASP A 48 -9.83 0.66 -43.94
N TYR A 49 -10.21 1.19 -42.78
CA TYR A 49 -9.34 1.24 -41.60
C TYR A 49 -10.15 1.27 -40.30
N GLY A 50 -9.49 0.91 -39.23
CA GLY A 50 -10.04 0.94 -37.89
C GLY A 50 -8.98 1.29 -36.87
N ALA A 51 -9.36 1.27 -35.59
CA ALA A 51 -8.46 1.56 -34.50
C ALA A 51 -8.70 0.67 -33.29
N THR A 52 -7.67 0.53 -32.45
CA THR A 52 -7.81 -0.07 -31.11
C THR A 52 -8.35 0.96 -30.13
N LEU A 53 -9.16 0.51 -29.17
CA LEU A 53 -9.66 1.38 -28.11
C LEU A 53 -8.52 1.80 -27.19
N LYS A 54 -8.56 3.06 -26.78
CA LYS A 54 -7.61 3.62 -25.82
C LYS A 54 -7.76 2.95 -24.45
N PRO A 55 -6.65 2.63 -23.74
CA PRO A 55 -6.70 2.14 -22.37
C PRO A 55 -7.54 3.05 -21.46
N GLY A 56 -8.33 2.46 -20.56
CA GLY A 56 -9.25 3.21 -19.70
C GLY A 56 -10.57 3.62 -20.34
N THR A 57 -10.79 3.37 -21.65
CA THR A 57 -12.07 3.59 -22.30
C THR A 57 -12.89 2.31 -22.45
N ILE A 58 -14.15 2.43 -22.81
CA ILE A 58 -15.07 1.33 -23.12
C ILE A 58 -16.00 1.75 -24.24
N MET A 59 -16.33 0.80 -25.11
CA MET A 59 -17.31 1.00 -26.18
C MET A 59 -18.52 0.11 -25.95
N VAL A 60 -19.71 0.69 -25.97
CA VAL A 60 -21.00 0.00 -26.01
C VAL A 60 -21.53 0.03 -27.43
N ASP A 61 -21.75 -1.13 -28.01
CA ASP A 61 -22.24 -1.33 -29.37
C ASP A 61 -23.71 -1.76 -29.33
N ILE A 62 -24.58 -0.97 -29.98
CA ILE A 62 -26.01 -1.22 -30.08
C ILE A 62 -26.35 -1.33 -31.55
N ASP A 63 -26.57 -2.58 -32.03
CA ASP A 63 -26.85 -2.90 -33.45
C ASP A 63 -28.31 -2.62 -33.88
N ASP A 64 -29.18 -2.29 -32.94
CA ASP A 64 -30.59 -1.93 -33.20
C ASP A 64 -30.69 -0.40 -33.28
N MET A 65 -30.92 0.15 -34.48
CA MET A 65 -30.90 1.60 -34.71
C MET A 65 -31.95 2.35 -33.88
N ASP A 66 -33.13 1.79 -33.66
CA ASP A 66 -34.20 2.47 -32.91
C ASP A 66 -33.88 2.53 -31.43
N LYS A 67 -33.31 1.46 -30.88
CA LYS A 67 -32.80 1.43 -29.50
C LYS A 67 -31.59 2.30 -29.35
N ALA A 68 -30.69 2.35 -30.32
CA ALA A 68 -29.53 3.24 -30.32
C ALA A 68 -29.95 4.72 -30.31
N LYS A 69 -30.97 5.11 -31.10
CA LYS A 69 -31.56 6.46 -31.08
C LYS A 69 -32.15 6.79 -29.71
N LYS A 70 -32.86 5.87 -29.06
CA LYS A 70 -33.37 6.08 -27.71
C LYS A 70 -32.23 6.35 -26.71
N VAL A 71 -31.16 5.57 -26.75
CA VAL A 71 -29.97 5.77 -25.89
C VAL A 71 -29.32 7.11 -26.19
N LYS A 72 -29.20 7.52 -27.46
CA LYS A 72 -28.69 8.83 -27.84
C LYS A 72 -29.55 9.96 -27.23
N THR A 73 -30.87 9.86 -27.31
CA THR A 73 -31.79 10.84 -26.71
C THR A 73 -31.60 10.95 -25.18
N ILE A 74 -31.41 9.82 -24.49
CA ILE A 74 -31.11 9.79 -23.05
C ILE A 74 -29.81 10.55 -22.76
N ILE A 75 -28.76 10.26 -23.51
CA ILE A 75 -27.44 10.90 -23.38
C ILE A 75 -27.54 12.42 -23.57
N GLU A 76 -28.23 12.86 -24.64
CA GLU A 76 -28.41 14.27 -24.94
C GLU A 76 -29.22 15.00 -23.85
N THR A 77 -30.28 14.36 -23.36
CA THR A 77 -31.16 14.95 -22.33
C THR A 77 -30.44 15.03 -20.98
N LEU A 78 -29.70 13.99 -20.61
CA LEU A 78 -28.94 13.94 -19.35
C LEU A 78 -27.59 14.68 -19.47
N LYS A 79 -27.25 15.21 -20.65
CA LYS A 79 -25.97 15.91 -20.93
C LYS A 79 -24.74 15.07 -20.56
N THR A 80 -24.80 13.77 -20.85
CA THR A 80 -23.70 12.84 -20.56
C THR A 80 -22.56 13.06 -21.54
N ASN A 81 -21.33 13.21 -21.03
CA ASN A 81 -20.16 13.42 -21.87
C ASN A 81 -19.70 12.08 -22.47
N CYS A 82 -19.81 11.94 -23.79
CA CYS A 82 -19.40 10.76 -24.53
C CYS A 82 -19.16 11.07 -26.00
N ILE A 83 -18.69 10.08 -26.75
CA ILE A 83 -18.60 10.13 -28.20
C ILE A 83 -19.52 9.06 -28.77
N ILE A 84 -20.36 9.47 -29.74
CA ILE A 84 -21.27 8.55 -30.44
C ILE A 84 -20.90 8.51 -31.92
N ILE A 85 -20.62 7.31 -32.40
CA ILE A 85 -20.29 7.02 -33.80
C ILE A 85 -21.42 6.18 -34.40
N GLN A 86 -22.02 6.68 -35.47
CA GLN A 86 -23.07 5.95 -36.19
C GLN A 86 -22.45 4.85 -37.06
N THR A 87 -23.03 3.64 -37.00
CA THR A 87 -22.73 2.50 -37.87
C THR A 87 -23.86 2.29 -38.88
N ASP A 88 -23.76 1.29 -39.76
CA ASP A 88 -24.83 0.97 -40.72
C ASP A 88 -26.06 0.41 -40.01
N SER A 89 -25.91 -0.35 -38.92
CA SER A 89 -26.98 -1.04 -38.21
C SER A 89 -27.37 -0.39 -36.87
N GLY A 90 -26.54 0.51 -36.34
CA GLY A 90 -26.74 1.06 -35.00
C GLY A 90 -25.75 2.17 -34.64
N MET A 91 -25.29 2.19 -33.40
CA MET A 91 -24.36 3.20 -32.90
C MET A 91 -23.37 2.63 -31.89
N HIS A 92 -22.14 3.15 -31.91
CA HIS A 92 -21.12 2.94 -30.90
C HIS A 92 -21.10 4.12 -29.92
N PHE A 93 -21.13 3.82 -28.64
CA PHE A 93 -21.09 4.79 -27.53
C PHE A 93 -19.80 4.60 -26.73
N HIS A 94 -18.99 5.65 -26.62
CA HIS A 94 -17.68 5.58 -25.97
C HIS A 94 -17.66 6.35 -24.66
N PHE A 95 -17.18 5.70 -23.60
CA PHE A 95 -17.11 6.23 -22.23
C PHE A 95 -15.77 5.88 -21.58
N ILE A 96 -15.54 6.42 -20.38
CA ILE A 96 -14.51 5.91 -19.48
C ILE A 96 -14.98 4.56 -18.90
N ASN A 97 -14.11 3.58 -18.89
CA ASN A 97 -14.37 2.27 -18.32
C ASN A 97 -14.46 2.34 -16.79
N THR A 98 -15.42 1.62 -16.21
CA THR A 98 -15.63 1.62 -14.76
C THR A 98 -15.13 0.37 -14.05
N ASN A 99 -14.95 -0.76 -14.69
CA ASN A 99 -14.43 -2.02 -14.12
C ASN A 99 -14.68 -3.21 -15.02
N ILE A 100 -15.03 -2.98 -16.30
CA ILE A 100 -15.25 -4.07 -17.25
C ILE A 100 -13.89 -4.50 -17.77
N LYS A 101 -13.51 -5.76 -17.52
CA LYS A 101 -12.17 -6.31 -17.84
C LYS A 101 -12.17 -7.23 -19.05
N SER A 102 -13.30 -7.40 -19.74
CA SER A 102 -13.40 -8.27 -20.91
C SER A 102 -14.56 -7.85 -21.82
N ASN A 103 -14.47 -8.21 -23.10
CA ASN A 103 -15.58 -8.05 -24.03
C ASN A 103 -16.81 -8.83 -23.56
N LYS A 104 -17.99 -8.19 -23.64
CA LYS A 104 -19.28 -8.80 -23.31
C LYS A 104 -20.14 -8.81 -24.57
N GLN A 105 -20.51 -9.99 -25.02
CA GLN A 105 -21.34 -10.19 -26.21
C GLN A 105 -22.75 -10.62 -25.84
N HIS A 106 -23.75 -9.98 -26.44
CA HIS A 106 -25.18 -10.30 -26.29
C HIS A 106 -25.67 -10.18 -24.84
N TYR A 107 -25.23 -9.18 -24.12
CA TYR A 107 -25.74 -8.84 -22.79
C TYR A 107 -26.87 -7.82 -22.87
N PHE A 108 -27.76 -7.85 -21.88
CA PHE A 108 -28.76 -6.79 -21.69
C PHE A 108 -28.27 -5.76 -20.68
N THR A 109 -28.57 -4.51 -20.95
CA THR A 109 -28.38 -3.41 -19.99
C THR A 109 -29.57 -3.32 -19.02
N PRO A 110 -29.48 -2.54 -17.96
CA PRO A 110 -30.61 -2.23 -17.08
C PRO A 110 -31.84 -1.65 -17.81
N LEU A 111 -31.65 -1.02 -18.96
CA LEU A 111 -32.75 -0.53 -19.80
C LEU A 111 -33.50 -1.63 -20.56
N GLY A 112 -33.09 -2.89 -20.43
CA GLY A 112 -33.61 -3.98 -21.25
C GLY A 112 -33.11 -3.99 -22.70
N ILE A 113 -32.08 -3.19 -23.01
CA ILE A 113 -31.49 -3.09 -24.34
C ILE A 113 -30.34 -4.09 -24.46
N LYS A 114 -30.39 -4.92 -25.55
CA LYS A 114 -29.31 -5.84 -25.87
C LYS A 114 -28.13 -5.09 -26.47
N THR A 115 -26.92 -5.32 -25.94
CA THR A 115 -25.70 -4.64 -26.33
C THR A 115 -24.52 -5.59 -26.43
N GLU A 116 -23.48 -5.14 -27.13
CA GLU A 116 -22.13 -5.66 -27.02
C GLU A 116 -21.23 -4.60 -26.39
N THR A 117 -20.31 -5.03 -25.52
CA THR A 117 -19.37 -4.13 -24.89
C THR A 117 -17.96 -4.55 -25.28
N LYS A 118 -17.18 -3.62 -25.83
CA LYS A 118 -15.78 -3.86 -26.21
C LYS A 118 -14.85 -3.12 -25.27
N TYR A 119 -13.97 -3.90 -24.70
CA TYR A 119 -12.91 -3.47 -23.79
C TYR A 119 -11.60 -3.29 -24.58
N PRO A 120 -10.73 -2.35 -24.24
CA PRO A 120 -9.42 -2.21 -24.85
C PRO A 120 -8.63 -3.51 -24.76
N HIS A 121 -8.39 -4.14 -25.89
CA HIS A 121 -7.60 -5.36 -26.01
C HIS A 121 -6.77 -5.28 -27.29
N GLN A 122 -5.52 -5.67 -27.23
CA GLN A 122 -4.55 -5.54 -28.32
C GLN A 122 -5.02 -6.13 -29.66
N ASN A 123 -5.95 -7.09 -29.66
CA ASN A 123 -6.39 -7.79 -30.87
C ASN A 123 -7.76 -7.34 -31.40
N VAL A 124 -8.37 -6.29 -30.83
CA VAL A 124 -9.71 -5.85 -31.25
C VAL A 124 -9.65 -4.48 -31.92
N VAL A 125 -9.71 -4.50 -33.24
CA VAL A 125 -9.78 -3.29 -34.05
C VAL A 125 -11.25 -2.91 -34.34
N THR A 126 -11.63 -1.71 -34.00
CA THR A 126 -12.96 -1.14 -34.30
C THR A 126 -12.92 -0.39 -35.62
N PRO A 127 -13.74 -0.75 -36.62
CA PRO A 127 -13.76 -0.05 -37.89
C PRO A 127 -14.20 1.41 -37.76
N ILE A 128 -13.46 2.31 -38.39
CA ILE A 128 -13.77 3.73 -38.53
C ILE A 128 -14.22 4.02 -39.94
N LYS A 129 -13.59 3.41 -40.94
CA LYS A 129 -13.98 3.47 -42.36
C LYS A 129 -14.11 2.05 -42.88
N LEU A 130 -15.25 1.72 -43.49
CA LEU A 130 -15.54 0.41 -44.01
C LEU A 130 -16.29 0.54 -45.34
N ASN A 131 -15.92 -0.29 -46.36
CA ASN A 131 -16.46 -0.16 -47.73
C ASN A 131 -16.31 1.27 -48.27
N ASN A 132 -15.20 1.90 -48.02
CA ASN A 132 -14.88 3.29 -48.37
C ASN A 132 -15.85 4.34 -47.76
N LYS A 133 -16.71 3.95 -46.80
CA LYS A 133 -17.61 4.85 -46.08
C LYS A 133 -17.08 5.12 -44.66
N ILE A 134 -16.89 6.40 -44.34
CA ILE A 134 -16.52 6.83 -43.00
C ILE A 134 -17.73 6.80 -42.08
N ARG A 135 -17.61 6.18 -40.91
CA ARG A 135 -18.62 6.22 -39.85
C ARG A 135 -18.69 7.62 -39.27
N LYS A 136 -19.90 8.16 -39.16
CA LYS A 136 -20.10 9.57 -38.75
C LYS A 136 -20.09 9.70 -37.24
N ILE A 137 -19.31 10.63 -36.70
CA ILE A 137 -19.45 11.12 -35.34
C ILE A 137 -20.72 12.00 -35.32
N ILE A 138 -21.72 11.57 -34.54
CA ILE A 138 -23.03 12.24 -34.46
C ILE A 138 -23.26 12.96 -33.15
N TYR A 139 -22.40 12.71 -32.16
CA TYR A 139 -22.35 13.41 -30.88
C TYR A 139 -20.91 13.33 -30.32
N SER A 140 -20.41 14.41 -29.79
CA SER A 140 -19.09 14.44 -29.16
C SER A 140 -18.99 15.55 -28.12
N THR A 141 -18.23 15.27 -27.06
CA THR A 141 -17.86 16.20 -25.99
C THR A 141 -16.34 16.24 -25.83
N ASP A 142 -15.81 17.27 -25.20
CA ASP A 142 -14.36 17.44 -25.01
C ASP A 142 -13.79 16.47 -23.95
N THR A 143 -14.65 15.88 -23.12
CA THR A 143 -14.31 14.89 -22.08
C THR A 143 -15.27 13.70 -22.17
N LEU A 144 -14.93 12.61 -21.50
CA LEU A 144 -15.78 11.44 -21.37
C LEU A 144 -16.20 11.24 -19.92
N ASP A 145 -17.48 10.93 -19.72
CA ASP A 145 -17.96 10.44 -18.41
C ASP A 145 -17.70 8.94 -18.25
N LYS A 146 -17.79 8.45 -17.02
CA LYS A 146 -17.81 7.01 -16.72
C LYS A 146 -19.02 6.37 -17.38
N LEU A 147 -18.89 5.09 -17.77
CA LEU A 147 -20.01 4.33 -18.33
C LEU A 147 -21.23 4.43 -17.41
N PRO A 148 -22.37 4.96 -17.91
CA PRO A 148 -23.56 5.12 -17.09
C PRO A 148 -24.10 3.79 -16.59
N LEU A 149 -24.60 3.78 -15.36
CA LEU A 149 -25.14 2.57 -14.70
C LEU A 149 -26.23 1.87 -15.51
N TRP A 150 -27.05 2.62 -16.20
CA TRP A 150 -28.12 2.12 -17.05
C TRP A 150 -27.64 1.53 -18.39
N LEU A 151 -26.34 1.62 -18.72
CA LEU A 151 -25.70 0.95 -19.87
C LEU A 151 -24.77 -0.20 -19.48
N ILE A 152 -24.55 -0.47 -18.21
CA ILE A 152 -23.68 -1.58 -17.78
C ILE A 152 -24.26 -2.91 -18.25
N PRO A 153 -23.45 -3.84 -18.83
CA PRO A 153 -23.92 -5.15 -19.22
C PRO A 153 -24.22 -6.01 -17.97
N LEU A 154 -25.46 -6.41 -17.78
CA LEU A 154 -25.91 -7.19 -16.62
C LEU A 154 -25.90 -8.71 -16.88
N SER A 155 -26.69 -9.20 -17.81
CA SER A 155 -26.89 -10.62 -18.03
C SER A 155 -27.35 -10.94 -19.46
N LYS A 156 -26.95 -12.11 -20.01
CA LYS A 156 -27.43 -12.62 -21.27
C LYS A 156 -28.89 -13.10 -21.22
N LYS A 157 -29.37 -13.45 -20.04
CA LYS A 157 -30.73 -14.02 -19.85
C LYS A 157 -31.77 -12.95 -19.48
N PHE A 158 -31.31 -11.72 -19.26
CA PHE A 158 -32.18 -10.65 -18.84
C PHE A 158 -32.86 -10.00 -20.06
N ASN A 159 -34.18 -10.02 -20.09
CA ASN A 159 -34.95 -9.42 -21.18
C ASN A 159 -36.32 -8.96 -20.66
N THR A 160 -36.36 -7.75 -20.11
CA THR A 160 -37.62 -7.08 -19.74
C THR A 160 -37.88 -5.98 -20.76
N ASP A 161 -38.98 -6.09 -21.49
CA ASP A 161 -39.38 -5.10 -22.49
C ASP A 161 -40.31 -4.04 -21.87
N PHE A 162 -39.68 -2.99 -21.31
CA PHE A 162 -40.39 -1.87 -20.70
C PHE A 162 -41.13 -1.00 -21.74
N SER A 163 -40.80 -1.09 -23.01
CA SER A 163 -41.36 -0.23 -24.05
C SER A 163 -42.82 -0.54 -24.36
N LYS A 164 -43.33 -1.68 -23.89
CA LYS A 164 -44.70 -2.12 -24.07
C LYS A 164 -45.64 -1.83 -22.90
N LEU A 165 -45.08 -1.26 -21.80
CA LEU A 165 -45.89 -0.99 -20.61
C LEU A 165 -46.71 0.28 -20.80
N GLU A 166 -48.05 0.12 -20.66
CA GLU A 166 -49.04 1.20 -20.68
C GLU A 166 -49.87 1.21 -19.38
N GLU A 167 -50.72 2.23 -19.23
CA GLU A 167 -51.62 2.32 -18.07
C GLU A 167 -52.60 1.11 -18.08
N GLY A 168 -52.67 0.41 -16.93
CA GLY A 168 -53.46 -0.82 -16.79
C GLY A 168 -52.64 -2.11 -16.94
N ASP A 169 -51.42 -2.08 -17.49
CA ASP A 169 -50.56 -3.26 -17.75
C ASP A 169 -49.72 -3.68 -16.53
N GLY A 170 -49.98 -3.15 -15.32
CA GLY A 170 -49.23 -3.48 -14.13
C GLY A 170 -47.82 -2.86 -14.12
N ARG A 171 -47.63 -1.66 -14.70
CA ARG A 171 -46.34 -0.89 -14.68
C ARG A 171 -45.70 -0.82 -13.32
N ASN A 172 -46.50 -0.50 -12.28
CA ASN A 172 -46.03 -0.33 -10.92
C ASN A 172 -45.47 -1.64 -10.36
N ASP A 173 -46.18 -2.75 -10.60
CA ASP A 173 -45.74 -4.07 -10.15
C ASP A 173 -44.51 -4.54 -10.93
N THR A 174 -44.44 -4.21 -12.21
CA THR A 174 -43.27 -4.53 -13.05
C THR A 174 -42.04 -3.76 -12.57
N LEU A 175 -42.13 -2.46 -12.33
CA LEU A 175 -41.05 -1.65 -11.82
C LEU A 175 -40.64 -2.09 -10.42
N PHE A 176 -41.61 -2.42 -9.55
CA PHE A 176 -41.31 -2.93 -8.21
C PHE A 176 -40.60 -4.29 -8.27
N SER A 177 -41.08 -5.22 -9.11
CA SER A 177 -40.43 -6.51 -9.34
C SER A 177 -39.04 -6.34 -9.92
N TYR A 178 -38.86 -5.29 -10.73
CA TYR A 178 -37.56 -4.98 -11.35
C TYR A 178 -36.52 -4.47 -10.35
N ILE A 179 -36.94 -3.74 -9.31
CA ILE A 179 -36.06 -3.37 -8.19
C ILE A 179 -35.39 -4.64 -7.63
N LEU A 180 -36.19 -5.68 -7.35
CA LEU A 180 -35.68 -6.95 -6.85
C LEU A 180 -34.70 -7.61 -7.83
N THR A 181 -34.95 -7.49 -9.13
CA THR A 181 -34.08 -8.01 -10.18
C THR A 181 -32.74 -7.28 -10.22
N LEU A 182 -32.75 -5.96 -10.15
CA LEU A 182 -31.53 -5.14 -10.11
C LEU A 182 -30.73 -5.36 -8.79
N GLN A 183 -31.43 -5.51 -7.67
CA GLN A 183 -30.82 -5.93 -6.41
C GLN A 183 -30.13 -7.30 -6.53
N GLN A 184 -30.71 -8.23 -7.32
CA GLN A 184 -30.10 -9.53 -7.60
C GLN A 184 -28.83 -9.43 -8.47
N GLN A 185 -28.63 -8.31 -9.15
CA GLN A 185 -27.40 -7.99 -9.90
C GLN A 185 -26.40 -7.17 -9.06
N ALA A 186 -26.66 -7.09 -7.75
CA ALA A 186 -25.82 -6.38 -6.77
C ALA A 186 -25.73 -4.85 -6.99
N MET A 187 -26.77 -4.22 -7.53
CA MET A 187 -26.86 -2.76 -7.59
C MET A 187 -27.31 -2.19 -6.23
N THR A 188 -26.75 -1.04 -5.85
CA THR A 188 -27.16 -0.28 -4.64
C THR A 188 -28.54 0.33 -4.79
N LYS A 189 -29.12 0.77 -3.67
CA LYS A 189 -30.42 1.47 -3.69
C LYS A 189 -30.40 2.71 -4.59
N ASP A 190 -29.35 3.52 -4.47
CA ASP A 190 -29.27 4.77 -5.22
C ASP A 190 -29.01 4.56 -6.70
N GLU A 191 -28.20 3.54 -7.05
CA GLU A 191 -28.02 3.09 -8.42
C GLU A 191 -29.34 2.62 -9.03
N ILE A 192 -30.11 1.78 -8.30
CA ILE A 192 -31.39 1.28 -8.76
C ILE A 192 -32.40 2.44 -8.92
N ARG A 193 -32.45 3.37 -7.98
CA ARG A 193 -33.30 4.58 -8.10
C ARG A 193 -32.97 5.36 -9.37
N SER A 194 -31.68 5.59 -9.62
CA SER A 194 -31.24 6.28 -10.82
C SER A 194 -31.65 5.55 -12.11
N VAL A 195 -31.45 4.24 -12.15
CA VAL A 195 -31.81 3.42 -13.31
C VAL A 195 -33.31 3.39 -13.55
N ILE A 196 -34.12 3.18 -12.50
CA ILE A 196 -35.59 3.15 -12.60
C ILE A 196 -36.15 4.50 -13.07
N LYS A 197 -35.61 5.62 -12.61
CA LYS A 197 -35.98 6.95 -13.10
C LYS A 197 -35.72 7.09 -14.59
N VAL A 198 -34.56 6.65 -15.07
CA VAL A 198 -34.24 6.67 -16.51
C VAL A 198 -35.19 5.77 -17.30
N ILE A 199 -35.50 4.56 -16.82
CA ILE A 199 -36.46 3.65 -17.45
C ILE A 199 -37.84 4.31 -17.54
N ASN A 200 -38.33 4.87 -16.42
CA ASN A 200 -39.63 5.54 -16.38
C ASN A 200 -39.71 6.70 -17.35
N GLN A 201 -38.71 7.55 -17.38
CA GLN A 201 -38.70 8.78 -18.18
C GLN A 201 -38.53 8.52 -19.69
N PHE A 202 -37.74 7.52 -20.08
CA PHE A 202 -37.31 7.40 -21.47
C PHE A 202 -37.69 6.09 -22.15
N ILE A 203 -38.01 5.02 -21.40
CA ILE A 203 -38.23 3.70 -21.98
C ILE A 203 -39.69 3.31 -21.94
N ILE A 204 -40.38 3.54 -20.83
CA ILE A 204 -41.80 3.26 -20.68
C ILE A 204 -42.62 4.20 -21.59
N LYS A 205 -43.57 3.63 -22.33
CA LYS A 205 -44.37 4.40 -23.27
C LYS A 205 -45.29 5.41 -22.58
N ASP A 206 -45.84 5.01 -21.45
CA ASP A 206 -46.70 5.84 -20.61
C ASP A 206 -46.09 5.88 -19.19
N PRO A 207 -45.26 6.87 -18.87
CA PRO A 207 -44.51 6.94 -17.60
C PRO A 207 -45.43 6.99 -16.39
N VAL A 208 -44.97 6.37 -15.30
CA VAL A 208 -45.57 6.47 -13.96
C VAL A 208 -45.39 7.89 -13.44
N SER A 209 -46.37 8.45 -12.77
CA SER A 209 -46.26 9.77 -12.14
C SER A 209 -45.13 9.82 -11.09
N ASP A 210 -44.55 11.02 -10.84
CA ASP A 210 -43.49 11.19 -9.84
C ASP A 210 -43.92 10.74 -8.44
N LYS A 211 -45.17 10.98 -8.07
CA LYS A 211 -45.71 10.54 -6.76
C LYS A 211 -45.76 9.00 -6.66
N GLU A 212 -46.20 8.33 -7.69
CA GLU A 212 -46.22 6.86 -7.74
C GLU A 212 -44.80 6.29 -7.77
N LEU A 213 -43.91 6.92 -8.53
CA LEU A 213 -42.50 6.52 -8.60
C LEU A 213 -41.80 6.65 -7.26
N GLU A 214 -42.07 7.69 -6.47
CA GLU A 214 -41.58 7.83 -5.09
C GLU A 214 -42.08 6.71 -4.19
N VAL A 215 -43.34 6.29 -4.34
CA VAL A 215 -43.91 5.16 -3.58
C VAL A 215 -43.22 3.86 -3.98
N ILE A 216 -42.96 3.62 -5.27
CA ILE A 216 -42.23 2.45 -5.76
C ILE A 216 -40.79 2.44 -5.25
N LEU A 217 -40.12 3.59 -5.22
CA LEU A 217 -38.71 3.75 -4.84
C LEU A 217 -38.47 4.05 -3.34
N ARG A 218 -39.51 3.93 -2.50
CA ARG A 218 -39.39 4.11 -1.05
C ARG A 218 -38.41 3.11 -0.43
N ASP A 219 -37.77 3.47 0.68
CA ASP A 219 -36.78 2.61 1.35
C ASP A 219 -37.27 1.20 1.69
N LYS A 220 -38.57 1.07 2.02
CA LYS A 220 -39.21 -0.22 2.30
C LYS A 220 -39.26 -1.15 1.08
N ALA A 221 -39.18 -0.63 -0.15
CA ALA A 221 -39.13 -1.43 -1.37
C ALA A 221 -37.78 -2.16 -1.54
N PHE A 222 -36.76 -1.63 -0.93
CA PHE A 222 -35.41 -2.22 -0.92
C PHE A 222 -35.24 -3.08 0.33
N LEU A 223 -35.85 -4.25 0.34
CA LEU A 223 -35.87 -5.14 1.50
C LEU A 223 -34.46 -5.54 1.94
N LYS A 224 -34.22 -5.54 3.26
CA LYS A 224 -33.01 -6.14 3.87
C LYS A 224 -32.82 -7.62 3.45
N GLU A 225 -33.89 -8.28 3.06
CA GLU A 225 -33.92 -9.68 2.61
C GLU A 225 -33.44 -9.91 1.17
N SER A 226 -32.87 -8.90 0.51
CA SER A 226 -32.34 -9.02 -0.87
C SER A 226 -31.27 -10.11 -1.05
N PHE A 227 -30.66 -10.55 0.03
CA PHE A 227 -29.71 -11.68 0.05
C PHE A 227 -30.39 -13.04 0.24
N TYR A 228 -31.69 -13.09 0.43
CA TYR A 228 -32.45 -14.33 0.57
C TYR A 228 -33.34 -14.56 -0.65
N ILE A 229 -33.23 -15.73 -1.31
CA ILE A 229 -34.14 -16.19 -2.36
C ILE A 229 -34.91 -17.38 -1.81
N LYS A 230 -36.26 -17.29 -1.78
CA LYS A 230 -37.12 -18.34 -1.19
C LYS A 230 -36.63 -18.79 0.20
N GLY A 231 -36.26 -17.85 1.05
CA GLY A 231 -35.80 -18.09 2.42
C GLY A 231 -34.36 -18.65 2.53
N LYS A 232 -33.66 -18.90 1.42
CA LYS A 232 -32.27 -19.35 1.43
C LYS A 232 -31.32 -18.19 1.18
N LEU A 233 -30.32 -18.03 2.05
CA LEU A 233 -29.26 -17.04 1.90
C LEU A 233 -28.41 -17.34 0.66
N GLN A 234 -28.18 -16.32 -0.13
CA GLN A 234 -27.32 -16.37 -1.32
C GLN A 234 -25.92 -15.85 -0.94
N TYR A 235 -25.07 -16.73 -0.47
CA TYR A 235 -23.72 -16.40 0.03
C TYR A 235 -22.89 -15.65 -1.01
N GLU A 236 -22.91 -16.12 -2.25
CA GLU A 236 -22.20 -15.50 -3.37
C GLU A 236 -22.67 -14.06 -3.62
N LYS A 237 -23.98 -13.82 -3.52
CA LYS A 237 -24.56 -12.50 -3.71
C LYS A 237 -24.15 -11.54 -2.60
N LEU A 238 -24.15 -12.02 -1.35
CA LEU A 238 -23.68 -11.24 -0.21
C LEU A 238 -22.18 -10.95 -0.32
N ALA A 239 -21.37 -11.94 -0.72
CA ALA A 239 -19.93 -11.73 -0.92
C ALA A 239 -19.65 -10.70 -2.03
N ASN A 240 -20.33 -10.79 -3.17
CA ASN A 240 -20.18 -9.81 -4.26
C ASN A 240 -20.59 -8.39 -3.82
N TYR A 241 -21.61 -8.29 -2.99
CA TYR A 241 -22.05 -7.03 -2.40
C TYR A 241 -20.98 -6.44 -1.48
N LEU A 242 -20.41 -7.25 -0.58
CA LEU A 242 -19.36 -6.81 0.34
C LEU A 242 -18.09 -6.38 -0.41
N ILE A 243 -17.71 -7.10 -1.46
CA ILE A 243 -16.58 -6.72 -2.32
C ILE A 243 -16.81 -5.33 -2.91
N ARG A 244 -18.01 -5.06 -3.41
CA ARG A 244 -18.29 -3.80 -4.08
C ARG A 244 -18.54 -2.64 -3.12
N GLU A 245 -19.41 -2.82 -2.12
CA GLU A 245 -19.87 -1.73 -1.25
C GLU A 245 -18.94 -1.47 -0.08
N HIS A 246 -18.26 -2.50 0.40
CA HIS A 246 -17.33 -2.39 1.51
C HIS A 246 -15.87 -2.55 1.08
N ASN A 247 -15.63 -2.59 -0.25
CA ASN A 247 -14.29 -2.67 -0.84
C ASN A 247 -13.45 -3.77 -0.20
N VAL A 248 -13.98 -5.00 -0.20
CA VAL A 248 -13.22 -6.17 0.27
C VAL A 248 -12.27 -6.60 -0.84
N ILE A 249 -10.98 -6.68 -0.52
CA ILE A 249 -9.89 -7.08 -1.42
C ILE A 249 -9.03 -8.14 -0.74
N LYS A 250 -8.11 -8.76 -1.47
CA LYS A 250 -7.03 -9.55 -0.91
C LYS A 250 -5.70 -8.83 -1.03
N ILE A 251 -4.89 -8.96 0.02
CA ILE A 251 -3.49 -8.52 0.03
C ILE A 251 -2.70 -9.65 0.68
N ASN A 252 -1.73 -10.22 -0.03
CA ASN A 252 -0.95 -11.37 0.39
C ASN A 252 -1.85 -12.53 0.86
N ASP A 253 -2.80 -12.94 0.00
CA ASP A 253 -3.79 -14.01 0.25
C ASP A 253 -4.72 -13.80 1.46
N ASN A 254 -4.65 -12.65 2.14
CA ASN A 254 -5.53 -12.34 3.26
C ASN A 254 -6.61 -11.35 2.85
N LEU A 255 -7.86 -11.60 3.28
CA LEU A 255 -8.95 -10.65 3.09
C LEU A 255 -8.71 -9.36 3.88
N HIS A 256 -8.96 -8.24 3.23
CA HIS A 256 -8.92 -6.92 3.81
C HIS A 256 -10.18 -6.16 3.46
N ILE A 257 -10.66 -5.35 4.39
CA ILE A 257 -11.82 -4.49 4.19
C ILE A 257 -11.44 -3.03 4.41
N TYR A 258 -11.96 -2.15 3.58
CA TYR A 258 -11.71 -0.72 3.70
C TYR A 258 -12.43 -0.11 4.90
N LYS A 259 -11.71 0.71 5.66
CA LYS A 259 -12.25 1.39 6.84
C LYS A 259 -11.60 2.77 6.99
N ASN A 260 -12.32 3.83 6.62
CA ASN A 260 -11.91 5.22 6.87
C ASN A 260 -10.43 5.52 6.55
N GLY A 261 -9.99 5.21 5.33
CA GLY A 261 -8.67 5.57 4.82
C GLY A 261 -7.60 4.49 4.94
N TYR A 262 -7.95 3.26 5.33
CA TYR A 262 -7.03 2.13 5.33
C TYR A 262 -7.76 0.78 5.17
N TYR A 263 -7.02 -0.26 4.85
CA TYR A 263 -7.50 -1.63 4.74
C TYR A 263 -7.07 -2.45 5.95
N THR A 264 -8.04 -3.04 6.66
CA THR A 264 -7.77 -3.93 7.80
C THR A 264 -8.04 -5.38 7.46
N SER A 265 -7.20 -6.30 7.96
CA SER A 265 -7.36 -7.75 7.80
C SER A 265 -8.22 -8.38 8.90
N SER A 266 -8.98 -7.60 9.67
CA SER A 266 -9.84 -8.11 10.75
C SER A 266 -11.02 -8.89 10.19
N THR A 267 -11.01 -10.21 10.36
CA THR A 267 -12.17 -11.09 10.05
C THR A 267 -13.40 -10.71 10.87
N ASP A 268 -13.21 -10.30 12.12
CA ASP A 268 -14.30 -9.86 12.99
C ASP A 268 -14.98 -8.59 12.45
N GLU A 269 -14.23 -7.69 11.81
CA GLU A 269 -14.80 -6.50 11.19
C GLU A 269 -15.67 -6.86 9.99
N ILE A 270 -15.18 -7.77 9.13
CA ILE A 270 -15.95 -8.28 7.99
C ILE A 270 -17.22 -8.98 8.49
N GLU A 271 -17.11 -9.87 9.48
CA GLU A 271 -18.27 -10.55 10.06
C GLU A 271 -19.25 -9.57 10.73
N ARG A 272 -18.78 -8.54 11.42
CA ARG A 272 -19.63 -7.49 12.02
C ARG A 272 -20.43 -6.75 10.96
N ILE A 273 -19.82 -6.45 9.81
CA ILE A 273 -20.51 -5.84 8.67
C ILE A 273 -21.53 -6.82 8.09
N MET A 274 -21.19 -8.10 7.93
CA MET A 274 -22.15 -9.12 7.47
C MET A 274 -23.41 -9.15 8.33
N LEU A 275 -23.27 -9.04 9.67
CA LEU A 275 -24.41 -9.07 10.60
C LEU A 275 -25.40 -7.90 10.41
N GLN A 276 -25.02 -6.84 9.73
CA GLN A 276 -25.96 -5.76 9.36
C GLN A 276 -26.95 -6.22 8.28
N TYR A 277 -26.55 -7.18 7.44
CA TYR A 277 -27.31 -7.71 6.31
C TYR A 277 -27.96 -9.06 6.58
N ILE A 278 -27.35 -9.88 7.42
CA ILE A 278 -27.82 -11.23 7.79
C ILE A 278 -28.05 -11.31 9.31
N VAL A 279 -29.02 -10.53 9.77
CA VAL A 279 -29.39 -10.42 11.21
C VAL A 279 -29.68 -11.81 11.79
N ASN A 280 -29.24 -12.06 13.02
CA ASN A 280 -29.39 -13.34 13.74
C ASN A 280 -28.73 -14.55 13.05
N SER A 281 -27.75 -14.32 12.20
CA SER A 281 -27.02 -15.37 11.51
C SER A 281 -26.14 -16.18 12.48
N THR A 282 -26.19 -17.50 12.37
CA THR A 282 -25.26 -18.41 13.03
C THR A 282 -23.86 -18.35 12.39
N ARG A 283 -22.91 -19.11 12.94
CA ARG A 283 -21.52 -19.11 12.43
C ARG A 283 -21.40 -19.61 10.98
N THR A 284 -22.13 -20.68 10.62
CA THR A 284 -22.01 -21.32 9.29
C THR A 284 -22.28 -20.37 8.12
N PRO A 285 -23.37 -19.58 8.07
CA PRO A 285 -23.59 -18.62 6.98
C PRO A 285 -22.47 -17.58 6.82
N ARG A 286 -21.86 -17.14 7.92
CA ARG A 286 -20.75 -16.20 7.87
C ARG A 286 -19.51 -16.84 7.29
N LEU A 287 -19.16 -18.07 7.72
CA LEU A 287 -18.03 -18.82 7.18
C LEU A 287 -18.18 -19.13 5.68
N GLU A 288 -19.38 -19.52 5.25
CA GLU A 288 -19.66 -19.74 3.82
C GLU A 288 -19.48 -18.44 3.02
N THR A 289 -19.98 -17.32 3.52
CA THR A 289 -19.78 -16.02 2.87
C THR A 289 -18.30 -15.63 2.83
N MET A 290 -17.56 -15.86 3.92
CA MET A 290 -16.10 -15.64 3.97
C MET A 290 -15.39 -16.46 2.89
N ARG A 291 -15.78 -17.74 2.72
CA ARG A 291 -15.19 -18.59 1.68
C ARG A 291 -15.42 -18.05 0.26
N TYR A 292 -16.61 -17.51 -0.01
CA TYR A 292 -16.87 -16.82 -1.28
C TYR A 292 -16.03 -15.54 -1.42
N LEU A 293 -15.83 -14.77 -0.35
CA LEU A 293 -14.94 -13.60 -0.37
C LEU A 293 -13.51 -14.01 -0.71
N GLU A 294 -12.96 -15.05 -0.06
CA GLU A 294 -11.62 -15.59 -0.35
C GLU A 294 -11.43 -15.99 -1.81
N LEU A 295 -12.47 -16.56 -2.43
CA LEU A 295 -12.43 -17.01 -3.83
C LEU A 295 -12.65 -15.89 -4.85
N LYS A 296 -13.35 -14.82 -4.48
CA LYS A 296 -13.81 -13.77 -5.41
C LYS A 296 -13.17 -12.42 -5.26
N ALA A 297 -12.66 -12.10 -4.07
CA ALA A 297 -11.98 -10.84 -3.85
C ALA A 297 -10.70 -10.76 -4.71
N GLU A 298 -10.49 -9.60 -5.30
CA GLU A 298 -9.34 -9.35 -6.17
C GLU A 298 -8.05 -9.27 -5.36
N GLU A 299 -7.01 -9.98 -5.80
CA GLU A 299 -5.68 -9.84 -5.23
C GLU A 299 -5.08 -8.50 -5.67
N THR A 300 -4.60 -7.73 -4.71
CA THR A 300 -4.15 -6.35 -4.93
C THR A 300 -2.85 -6.09 -4.16
N SER A 301 -1.93 -5.35 -4.75
CA SER A 301 -0.73 -4.86 -4.08
C SER A 301 -1.02 -3.60 -3.26
N LEU A 302 -0.17 -3.34 -2.26
CA LEU A 302 -0.18 -2.08 -1.53
C LEU A 302 0.27 -0.93 -2.44
N ASP A 303 -0.27 0.26 -2.19
CA ASP A 303 0.18 1.51 -2.82
C ASP A 303 1.59 1.90 -2.38
N THR A 304 2.12 2.90 -3.08
CA THR A 304 3.45 3.44 -2.82
C THR A 304 3.61 3.83 -1.34
N PRO A 305 4.82 3.67 -0.77
CA PRO A 305 5.09 4.00 0.62
C PRO A 305 5.05 5.52 0.89
N THR A 306 4.98 6.34 -0.14
CA THR A 306 4.85 7.81 -0.05
C THR A 306 3.45 8.29 0.31
N LEU A 307 2.44 7.41 0.29
CA LEU A 307 1.09 7.68 0.78
C LEU A 307 0.95 7.26 2.24
N ILE A 308 0.74 8.19 3.15
CA ILE A 308 0.61 7.96 4.60
C ILE A 308 -0.82 8.31 5.03
N SER A 309 -1.59 7.31 5.48
CA SER A 309 -2.91 7.57 6.04
C SER A 309 -2.79 8.13 7.46
N VAL A 310 -3.35 9.32 7.66
CA VAL A 310 -3.47 10.03 8.94
C VAL A 310 -4.93 10.15 9.34
N LYS A 311 -5.23 10.71 10.51
CA LYS A 311 -6.62 10.77 11.00
C LYS A 311 -7.55 11.59 10.10
N ASN A 312 -7.06 12.67 9.50
CA ASN A 312 -7.83 13.63 8.70
C ASN A 312 -7.63 13.52 7.19
N GLY A 313 -6.94 12.49 6.68
CA GLY A 313 -6.75 12.31 5.23
C GLY A 313 -5.60 11.36 4.89
N VAL A 314 -5.16 11.39 3.64
CA VAL A 314 -3.98 10.67 3.16
C VAL A 314 -2.94 11.71 2.74
N LEU A 315 -1.81 11.75 3.44
CA LEU A 315 -0.70 12.63 3.10
C LEU A 315 0.12 12.00 1.96
N ASN A 316 0.28 12.73 0.89
CA ASN A 316 1.20 12.40 -0.18
C ASN A 316 2.53 13.14 0.06
N LEU A 317 3.60 12.39 0.37
CA LEU A 317 4.92 12.94 0.68
C LEU A 317 5.60 13.60 -0.53
N GLU A 318 5.27 13.18 -1.75
CA GLU A 318 5.86 13.74 -2.98
C GLU A 318 5.33 15.15 -3.28
N THR A 319 4.05 15.38 -3.00
CA THR A 319 3.37 16.66 -3.25
C THR A 319 3.16 17.50 -1.99
N ASN A 320 3.38 16.92 -0.79
CA ASN A 320 3.05 17.48 0.52
C ASN A 320 1.57 17.88 0.67
N GLN A 321 0.67 17.23 -0.09
CA GLN A 321 -0.76 17.49 -0.06
C GLN A 321 -1.49 16.47 0.80
N LEU A 322 -2.46 16.95 1.57
CA LEU A 322 -3.42 16.10 2.28
C LEU A 322 -4.61 15.82 1.35
N LEU A 323 -4.77 14.55 0.98
CA LEU A 323 -5.79 14.05 0.08
C LEU A 323 -6.98 13.50 0.87
N GLU A 324 -8.16 13.47 0.26
CA GLU A 324 -9.33 12.84 0.84
C GLU A 324 -9.20 11.32 0.89
N PHE A 325 -9.95 10.70 1.81
CA PHE A 325 -10.02 9.26 1.91
C PHE A 325 -10.75 8.65 0.72
N THR A 326 -10.11 7.70 0.05
CA THR A 326 -10.75 6.87 -0.97
C THR A 326 -10.31 5.41 -0.82
N PRO A 327 -11.19 4.44 -1.13
CA PRO A 327 -10.80 3.03 -1.18
C PRO A 327 -9.82 2.70 -2.32
N ASP A 328 -9.57 3.64 -3.22
CA ASP A 328 -8.57 3.47 -4.27
C ASP A 328 -7.14 3.41 -3.71
N TYR A 329 -6.89 4.05 -2.54
CA TYR A 329 -5.61 3.97 -1.86
C TYR A 329 -5.50 2.68 -1.03
N LYS A 330 -4.61 1.77 -1.43
CA LYS A 330 -4.40 0.45 -0.80
C LYS A 330 -3.38 0.56 0.32
N ILE A 331 -3.78 1.15 1.45
CA ILE A 331 -2.93 1.41 2.62
C ILE A 331 -3.41 0.54 3.78
N LYS A 332 -2.52 -0.20 4.45
CA LYS A 332 -2.83 -1.07 5.61
C LYS A 332 -2.71 -0.36 6.96
N ASN A 333 -1.94 0.69 7.04
CA ASN A 333 -1.59 1.36 8.29
C ASN A 333 -2.20 2.76 8.32
N LYS A 334 -2.88 3.10 9.39
CA LYS A 334 -3.41 4.44 9.63
C LYS A 334 -2.86 5.01 10.92
N ASN A 335 -2.34 6.22 10.86
CA ASN A 335 -1.98 7.01 12.03
C ASN A 335 -3.25 7.66 12.60
N SER A 336 -3.43 7.62 13.92
CA SER A 336 -4.61 8.15 14.61
C SER A 336 -4.54 9.65 14.92
N ILE A 337 -3.49 10.34 14.48
CA ILE A 337 -3.24 11.76 14.70
C ILE A 337 -3.52 12.56 13.44
N ASN A 338 -4.07 13.78 13.58
CA ASN A 338 -4.26 14.68 12.45
C ASN A 338 -2.91 15.19 11.95
N TYR A 339 -2.77 15.28 10.64
CA TYR A 339 -1.71 16.08 10.06
C TYR A 339 -2.11 17.56 10.06
N ASN A 340 -1.30 18.38 10.70
CA ASN A 340 -1.47 19.83 10.78
C ASN A 340 -0.10 20.50 10.50
N PRO A 341 0.10 21.11 9.33
CA PRO A 341 1.38 21.74 8.98
C PRO A 341 1.72 22.96 9.86
N GLY A 342 0.73 23.57 10.52
CA GLY A 342 0.91 24.67 11.46
C GLY A 342 1.09 24.23 12.92
N ALA A 343 1.10 22.92 13.22
CA ALA A 343 1.18 22.43 14.59
C ALA A 343 2.48 22.87 15.27
N TYR A 344 2.38 23.26 16.54
CA TYR A 344 3.49 23.53 17.46
C TYR A 344 3.08 23.19 18.88
N SER A 345 4.00 22.64 19.66
CA SER A 345 3.82 22.36 21.09
C SER A 345 5.10 22.67 21.85
N GLU A 346 5.03 23.70 22.68
CA GLU A 346 6.18 24.13 23.49
C GLU A 346 6.66 23.02 24.43
N VAL A 347 5.72 22.26 25.02
CA VAL A 347 6.05 21.18 25.95
C VAL A 347 6.80 20.06 25.23
N MET A 348 6.33 19.65 24.06
CA MET A 348 7.01 18.63 23.24
C MET A 348 8.38 19.12 22.78
N ASP A 349 8.46 20.36 22.32
CA ASP A 349 9.70 20.97 21.84
C ASP A 349 10.77 21.03 22.94
N LYS A 350 10.42 21.55 24.12
CA LYS A 350 11.33 21.61 25.29
C LYS A 350 11.76 20.22 25.74
N THR A 351 10.82 19.25 25.76
CA THR A 351 11.13 17.89 26.19
C THR A 351 12.12 17.21 25.23
N LEU A 352 11.92 17.35 23.92
CA LEU A 352 12.86 16.81 22.93
C LEU A 352 14.23 17.45 23.03
N ASN A 353 14.30 18.78 23.20
CA ASN A 353 15.58 19.49 23.41
C ASN A 353 16.31 19.02 24.68
N LYS A 354 15.58 18.84 25.79
CA LYS A 354 16.16 18.33 27.04
C LYS A 354 16.65 16.88 26.89
N ILE A 355 15.89 15.99 26.23
CA ILE A 355 16.31 14.62 25.93
C ILE A 355 17.61 14.61 25.12
N CYS A 356 17.72 15.49 24.13
CA CYS A 356 18.90 15.61 23.28
C CYS A 356 20.04 16.41 23.89
N CYS A 357 19.94 16.88 25.15
CA CYS A 357 20.93 17.78 25.79
C CYS A 357 21.24 19.02 24.92
N ASN A 358 20.24 19.54 24.20
CA ASN A 358 20.32 20.63 23.22
C ASN A 358 21.26 20.35 22.01
N ASP A 359 21.58 19.09 21.73
CA ASP A 359 22.24 18.68 20.49
C ASP A 359 21.24 18.64 19.34
N ASN A 360 21.32 19.62 18.44
CA ASN A 360 20.43 19.73 17.30
C ASN A 360 20.56 18.55 16.32
N GLN A 361 21.75 17.98 16.14
CA GLN A 361 21.94 16.83 15.25
C GLN A 361 21.30 15.57 15.84
N LEU A 362 21.44 15.36 17.16
CA LEU A 362 20.79 14.25 17.85
C LEU A 362 19.26 14.40 17.80
N ARG A 363 18.75 15.62 17.94
CA ARG A 363 17.32 15.91 17.77
C ARG A 363 16.84 15.58 16.36
N MET A 364 17.56 16.04 15.33
CA MET A 364 17.24 15.70 13.93
C MET A 364 17.20 14.19 13.71
N LEU A 365 18.15 13.45 14.26
CA LEU A 365 18.19 11.99 14.17
C LEU A 365 16.97 11.33 14.83
N ILE A 366 16.53 11.82 16.00
CA ILE A 366 15.31 11.31 16.67
C ILE A 366 14.06 11.60 15.84
N GLU A 367 13.92 12.80 15.29
CA GLU A 367 12.83 13.15 14.37
C GLU A 367 12.82 12.23 13.13
N GLU A 368 13.99 12.00 12.56
CA GLU A 368 14.20 11.10 11.41
C GLU A 368 13.85 9.64 11.75
N MET A 369 14.26 9.14 12.91
CA MET A 369 13.91 7.81 13.39
C MET A 369 12.40 7.64 13.50
N ILE A 370 11.72 8.61 14.12
CA ILE A 370 10.26 8.56 14.28
C ILE A 370 9.58 8.64 12.89
N GLY A 371 9.99 9.56 12.04
CA GLY A 371 9.48 9.72 10.68
C GLY A 371 9.66 8.45 9.84
N TYR A 372 10.82 7.81 9.96
CA TYR A 372 11.10 6.57 9.24
C TYR A 372 10.13 5.43 9.61
N THR A 373 9.59 5.41 10.84
CA THR A 373 8.58 4.41 11.22
C THR A 373 7.30 4.52 10.38
N LEU A 374 6.96 5.70 9.86
CA LEU A 374 5.78 5.91 9.04
C LEU A 374 5.95 5.46 7.58
N PHE A 375 7.20 5.21 7.15
CA PHE A 375 7.55 4.84 5.78
C PHE A 375 7.57 3.33 5.60
N ARG A 376 6.74 2.78 4.71
CA ARG A 376 6.53 1.34 4.54
C ARG A 376 7.58 0.64 3.66
N ARG A 377 8.86 1.04 3.77
CA ARG A 377 10.01 0.42 3.10
C ARG A 377 11.25 0.52 3.98
N ASN A 378 12.16 -0.44 3.84
CA ASN A 378 13.40 -0.52 4.63
C ASN A 378 14.67 -0.21 3.82
N GLU A 379 14.59 0.65 2.81
CA GLU A 379 15.70 0.96 1.89
C GLU A 379 16.97 1.47 2.60
N LEU A 380 16.80 2.22 3.68
CA LEU A 380 17.95 2.75 4.44
C LEU A 380 18.58 1.70 5.36
N GLY A 381 17.93 0.56 5.57
CA GLY A 381 18.47 -0.60 6.27
C GLY A 381 18.98 -0.31 7.68
N LYS A 382 18.22 0.42 8.51
CA LYS A 382 18.61 0.83 9.85
C LYS A 382 17.70 0.29 10.95
N CYS A 383 18.32 -0.14 12.04
CA CYS A 383 17.73 -0.43 13.34
C CYS A 383 18.24 0.58 14.35
N PHE A 384 17.42 0.95 15.30
CA PHE A 384 17.75 1.94 16.32
C PHE A 384 17.81 1.28 17.70
N ILE A 385 18.87 1.56 18.45
CA ILE A 385 19.04 1.12 19.83
C ILE A 385 19.24 2.34 20.71
N LEU A 386 18.25 2.65 21.55
CA LEU A 386 18.29 3.75 22.50
C LEU A 386 19.05 3.30 23.74
N THR A 387 20.15 3.96 24.06
CA THR A 387 21.04 3.56 25.16
C THR A 387 21.16 4.62 26.23
N GLY A 388 21.28 4.25 27.50
CA GLY A 388 21.50 5.17 28.61
C GLY A 388 21.07 4.64 29.98
N SER A 389 21.68 5.14 31.04
CA SER A 389 21.71 4.57 32.40
C SER A 389 20.44 4.73 33.26
N GLY A 390 19.28 5.08 32.68
CA GLY A 390 18.03 5.29 33.43
C GLY A 390 17.76 6.77 33.76
N ALA A 391 16.48 7.09 34.05
CA ALA A 391 15.97 8.44 34.29
C ALA A 391 16.37 9.49 33.23
N ASN A 392 16.41 9.11 31.98
CA ASN A 392 16.91 9.89 30.84
C ASN A 392 15.87 10.14 29.74
N GLY A 393 14.62 9.76 29.98
CA GLY A 393 13.52 10.03 29.05
C GLY A 393 13.29 8.97 27.96
N LYS A 394 14.07 7.86 27.88
CA LYS A 394 13.88 6.79 26.88
C LYS A 394 12.45 6.24 26.89
N SER A 395 11.98 5.72 28.02
CA SER A 395 10.66 5.09 28.13
C SER A 395 9.54 6.10 27.83
N THR A 396 9.67 7.33 28.32
CA THR A 396 8.71 8.40 28.02
C THR A 396 8.64 8.68 26.51
N LEU A 397 9.77 8.80 25.83
CA LEU A 397 9.80 9.00 24.38
C LEU A 397 9.21 7.80 23.64
N LEU A 398 9.56 6.57 24.02
CA LEU A 398 9.01 5.36 23.40
C LEU A 398 7.49 5.27 23.56
N ASP A 399 6.95 5.65 24.73
CA ASP A 399 5.50 5.65 24.95
C ASP A 399 4.80 6.71 24.09
N VAL A 400 5.39 7.89 23.94
CA VAL A 400 4.89 8.92 23.02
C VAL A 400 4.94 8.43 21.56
N ILE A 401 6.01 7.76 21.14
CA ILE A 401 6.13 7.15 19.82
C ILE A 401 5.07 6.07 19.61
N LYS A 402 4.86 5.18 20.60
CA LYS A 402 3.81 4.17 20.57
C LYS A 402 2.42 4.80 20.40
N ARG A 403 2.17 5.90 21.09
CA ARG A 403 0.91 6.65 20.96
C ARG A 403 0.76 7.31 19.59
N LEU A 404 1.83 7.88 19.05
CA LEU A 404 1.84 8.50 17.73
C LEU A 404 1.54 7.49 16.63
N ILE A 405 2.24 6.35 16.62
CA ILE A 405 2.13 5.33 15.58
C ILE A 405 0.78 4.59 15.65
N GLY A 406 0.25 4.40 16.86
CA GLY A 406 -0.93 3.61 17.14
C GLY A 406 -0.60 2.14 17.48
N LYS A 407 -1.25 1.64 18.52
CA LYS A 407 -1.01 0.30 19.08
C LYS A 407 -1.14 -0.83 18.06
N GLU A 408 -2.07 -0.68 17.12
CA GLU A 408 -2.34 -1.64 16.03
C GLU A 408 -1.19 -1.75 15.03
N ASN A 409 -0.36 -0.70 14.93
CA ASN A 409 0.77 -0.62 14.00
C ASN A 409 2.11 -1.04 14.62
N ILE A 410 2.10 -1.54 15.86
CA ILE A 410 3.32 -1.86 16.60
C ILE A 410 3.35 -3.33 16.97
N SER A 411 4.55 -3.92 16.97
CA SER A 411 4.89 -5.18 17.63
C SER A 411 5.94 -4.93 18.72
N SER A 412 6.12 -5.92 19.62
CA SER A 412 7.07 -5.84 20.74
C SER A 412 7.85 -7.14 20.88
N VAL A 413 8.42 -7.59 19.76
CA VAL A 413 9.27 -8.79 19.73
C VAL A 413 10.66 -8.40 20.23
N ALA A 414 11.18 -9.14 21.22
CA ALA A 414 12.51 -8.88 21.76
C ALA A 414 13.61 -9.24 20.74
N LEU A 415 14.77 -8.60 20.85
CA LEU A 415 15.86 -8.77 19.89
C LEU A 415 16.33 -10.23 19.77
N ASN A 416 16.40 -10.94 20.88
CA ASN A 416 16.78 -12.36 20.95
C ASN A 416 15.68 -13.32 20.45
N GLU A 417 14.44 -12.85 20.31
CA GLU A 417 13.30 -13.64 19.81
C GLU A 417 13.10 -13.50 18.28
N LEU A 418 13.87 -12.63 17.59
CA LEU A 418 13.72 -12.40 16.16
C LEU A 418 14.03 -13.61 15.27
N ASN A 419 14.72 -14.64 15.80
CA ASN A 419 14.96 -15.89 15.08
C ASN A 419 13.84 -16.91 15.25
N ASP A 420 12.89 -16.69 16.16
CA ASP A 420 11.72 -17.55 16.34
C ASP A 420 10.63 -17.18 15.33
N ARG A 421 10.35 -18.07 14.38
CA ARG A 421 9.35 -17.89 13.33
C ARG A 421 7.95 -17.59 13.87
N PHE A 422 7.60 -18.12 15.04
CA PHE A 422 6.32 -17.87 15.72
C PHE A 422 6.26 -16.51 16.41
N ARG A 423 7.40 -15.86 16.67
CA ARG A 423 7.46 -14.52 17.20
C ARG A 423 7.58 -13.48 16.08
N THR A 424 8.44 -13.76 15.12
CA THR A 424 8.76 -12.84 14.02
C THR A 424 7.55 -12.53 13.13
N PHE A 425 6.57 -13.46 13.01
CA PHE A 425 5.34 -13.16 12.26
C PHE A 425 4.58 -11.93 12.80
N GLN A 426 4.79 -11.55 14.07
CA GLN A 426 4.14 -10.40 14.67
C GLN A 426 4.56 -9.07 14.03
N LEU A 427 5.67 -9.06 13.28
CA LEU A 427 6.13 -7.90 12.54
C LEU A 427 5.35 -7.68 11.23
N GLU A 428 4.65 -8.72 10.74
CA GLU A 428 3.91 -8.62 9.48
C GLU A 428 2.86 -7.51 9.54
N GLY A 429 2.97 -6.56 8.62
CA GLY A 429 2.05 -5.44 8.51
C GLY A 429 2.22 -4.34 9.58
N LYS A 430 3.28 -4.39 10.42
CA LYS A 430 3.56 -3.37 11.44
C LYS A 430 4.49 -2.27 10.92
N LEU A 431 4.32 -1.06 11.43
CA LEU A 431 5.18 0.08 11.11
C LEU A 431 6.47 0.08 11.95
N ALA A 432 6.36 -0.35 13.21
CA ALA A 432 7.50 -0.45 14.10
C ALA A 432 7.42 -1.69 15.00
N ASN A 433 8.57 -2.25 15.31
CA ASN A 433 8.77 -3.16 16.42
C ASN A 433 9.50 -2.42 17.52
N ILE A 434 8.85 -2.22 18.66
CA ILE A 434 9.44 -1.52 19.82
C ILE A 434 9.62 -2.55 20.92
N GLY A 435 10.86 -3.05 21.06
CA GLY A 435 11.27 -3.98 22.09
C GLY A 435 11.91 -3.22 23.24
N ASP A 436 11.33 -3.30 24.44
CA ASP A 436 11.90 -2.72 25.64
C ASP A 436 12.93 -3.67 26.27
N ASP A 437 13.93 -3.10 26.94
CA ASP A 437 14.97 -3.74 27.76
C ASP A 437 15.59 -4.99 27.10
N ILE A 438 16.52 -4.74 26.17
CA ILE A 438 17.39 -5.83 25.75
C ILE A 438 18.18 -6.29 26.99
N SER A 439 17.97 -7.55 27.40
CA SER A 439 18.80 -8.17 28.43
C SER A 439 20.27 -8.17 27.97
N ASN A 440 21.22 -8.07 28.91
CA ASN A 440 22.67 -8.12 28.63
C ASN A 440 23.14 -9.48 28.03
N GLY A 441 22.21 -10.25 27.46
CA GLY A 441 22.47 -11.53 26.83
C GLY A 441 23.23 -11.40 25.52
N TYR A 442 24.03 -12.41 25.23
CA TYR A 442 24.80 -12.55 24.01
C TYR A 442 23.89 -12.95 22.82
N ILE A 443 24.01 -12.26 21.70
CA ILE A 443 23.28 -12.57 20.48
C ILE A 443 24.19 -13.40 19.56
N GLU A 444 23.89 -14.70 19.46
CA GLU A 444 24.71 -15.65 18.68
C GLU A 444 24.45 -15.59 17.18
N ASP A 445 23.18 -15.54 16.77
CA ASP A 445 22.75 -15.50 15.38
C ASP A 445 21.96 -14.22 15.06
N ASN A 446 22.44 -13.45 14.10
CA ASN A 446 21.85 -12.20 13.64
C ASN A 446 21.41 -12.24 12.17
N SER A 447 21.30 -13.44 11.57
CA SER A 447 20.94 -13.60 10.15
C SER A 447 19.54 -13.08 9.86
N THR A 448 18.55 -13.47 10.67
CA THR A 448 17.17 -12.99 10.56
C THR A 448 17.07 -11.48 10.82
N PHE A 449 17.79 -10.99 11.84
CA PHE A 449 17.87 -9.56 12.14
C PHE A 449 18.34 -8.75 10.91
N LYS A 450 19.41 -9.20 10.23
CA LYS A 450 19.92 -8.51 9.04
C LYS A 450 18.90 -8.44 7.91
N LYS A 451 18.18 -9.53 7.66
CA LYS A 451 17.10 -9.58 6.67
C LYS A 451 15.94 -8.65 7.03
N LEU A 452 15.51 -8.67 8.29
CA LEU A 452 14.42 -7.80 8.76
C LEU A 452 14.76 -6.33 8.62
N VAL A 453 15.99 -5.93 8.94
CA VAL A 453 16.45 -4.53 8.86
C VAL A 453 16.51 -4.04 7.42
N THR A 454 16.89 -4.90 6.47
CA THR A 454 17.00 -4.55 5.04
C THR A 454 15.71 -4.73 4.26
N GLY A 455 14.67 -5.31 4.88
CA GLY A 455 13.39 -5.58 4.20
C GLY A 455 13.42 -6.79 3.28
N GLU A 456 14.43 -7.66 3.43
CA GLU A 456 14.49 -8.92 2.68
C GLU A 456 13.36 -9.87 3.13
N THR A 457 12.96 -10.76 2.24
CA THR A 457 11.95 -11.79 2.51
C THR A 457 12.38 -12.70 3.65
N VAL A 458 11.48 -12.90 4.60
CA VAL A 458 11.64 -13.84 5.72
C VAL A 458 10.47 -14.81 5.76
N ASN A 459 10.78 -16.08 6.08
CA ASN A 459 9.78 -17.13 6.26
C ASN A 459 9.36 -17.20 7.71
N VAL A 460 8.06 -17.10 7.98
CA VAL A 460 7.47 -17.08 9.31
C VAL A 460 6.25 -18.00 9.41
N GLU A 461 5.80 -18.27 10.61
CA GLU A 461 4.73 -19.23 10.86
C GLU A 461 3.74 -18.71 11.90
N ARG A 462 2.45 -18.87 11.63
CA ARG A 462 1.37 -18.67 12.62
C ARG A 462 0.97 -20.03 13.18
N LYS A 463 0.74 -20.12 14.49
CA LYS A 463 0.35 -21.37 15.14
C LYS A 463 -0.88 -21.99 14.46
N GLY A 464 -0.73 -23.20 13.92
CA GLY A 464 -1.79 -23.94 13.25
C GLY A 464 -2.12 -23.46 11.83
N LYS A 465 -1.22 -22.73 11.18
CA LYS A 465 -1.29 -22.36 9.75
C LYS A 465 0.02 -22.70 9.07
N ASP A 466 -0.02 -22.84 7.75
CA ASP A 466 1.17 -23.05 6.94
C ASP A 466 2.14 -21.85 7.05
N PRO A 467 3.46 -22.09 6.99
CA PRO A 467 4.45 -21.04 6.89
C PRO A 467 4.22 -20.16 5.67
N PHE A 468 4.54 -18.88 5.79
CA PHE A 468 4.43 -17.94 4.69
C PHE A 468 5.62 -16.97 4.66
N ASP A 469 5.87 -16.41 3.50
CA ASP A 469 6.91 -15.43 3.28
C ASP A 469 6.34 -14.01 3.34
N PHE A 470 7.05 -13.07 3.97
CA PHE A 470 6.72 -11.66 3.92
C PHE A 470 7.98 -10.78 3.84
N GLU A 471 7.82 -9.61 3.26
CA GLU A 471 8.83 -8.56 3.24
C GLU A 471 8.59 -7.61 4.41
N ASN A 472 9.60 -7.46 5.26
CA ASN A 472 9.49 -6.62 6.46
C ASN A 472 9.66 -5.15 6.12
N TYR A 473 8.72 -4.31 6.50
CA TYR A 473 8.89 -2.86 6.52
C TYR A 473 8.83 -2.24 7.93
N SER A 474 8.64 -3.06 8.95
CA SER A 474 8.66 -2.63 10.36
C SER A 474 10.05 -2.14 10.75
N LYS A 475 10.14 -0.96 11.35
CA LYS A 475 11.40 -0.43 11.87
C LYS A 475 11.69 -1.05 13.23
N LEU A 476 12.89 -1.59 13.38
CA LEU A 476 13.31 -2.19 14.63
C LEU A 476 13.86 -1.10 15.55
N ILE A 477 13.21 -0.90 16.69
CA ILE A 477 13.59 0.04 17.73
C ILE A 477 13.70 -0.73 19.04
N PHE A 478 14.84 -0.62 19.71
CA PHE A 478 15.07 -1.26 20.99
C PHE A 478 15.59 -0.25 22.00
N SER A 479 15.45 -0.55 23.28
CA SER A 479 16.11 0.21 24.35
C SER A 479 16.97 -0.72 25.21
N CYS A 480 18.04 -0.17 25.78
CA CYS A 480 18.88 -0.87 26.73
C CYS A 480 19.55 0.13 27.69
N ASN A 481 19.93 -0.35 28.87
CA ASN A 481 20.78 0.42 29.76
C ASN A 481 22.25 0.27 29.35
N GLU A 482 22.64 -0.93 28.98
CA GLU A 482 23.95 -1.26 28.43
C GLU A 482 23.77 -2.00 27.11
N ILE A 483 24.58 -1.64 26.11
CA ILE A 483 24.51 -2.28 24.79
C ILE A 483 24.95 -3.75 24.93
N PRO A 484 24.11 -4.73 24.53
CA PRO A 484 24.46 -6.16 24.64
C PRO A 484 25.65 -6.49 23.73
N ARG A 485 26.41 -7.50 24.11
CA ARG A 485 27.48 -8.03 23.24
C ARG A 485 26.87 -8.79 22.06
N ILE A 486 27.23 -8.38 20.85
CA ILE A 486 26.80 -9.01 19.61
C ILE A 486 28.03 -9.69 19.00
N ASN A 487 27.93 -10.97 18.67
CA ASN A 487 29.07 -11.79 18.19
C ASN A 487 29.59 -11.40 16.79
N ASP A 488 28.92 -10.49 16.12
CA ASP A 488 29.29 -10.07 14.77
C ASP A 488 29.86 -8.65 14.80
N LEU A 489 31.17 -8.56 14.78
CA LEU A 489 31.91 -7.28 14.65
C LEU A 489 32.15 -6.89 13.19
N SER A 490 31.42 -7.52 12.22
CA SER A 490 31.55 -7.17 10.82
C SER A 490 30.97 -5.79 10.53
N ASP A 491 31.51 -5.12 9.51
CA ASP A 491 30.95 -3.89 8.95
C ASP A 491 29.46 -4.05 8.55
N GLY A 492 29.05 -5.31 8.34
CA GLY A 492 27.68 -5.67 8.06
C GLY A 492 26.69 -5.32 9.16
N LEU A 493 27.10 -5.41 10.43
CA LEU A 493 26.28 -5.02 11.58
C LEU A 493 26.35 -3.50 11.81
N LYS A 494 27.57 -2.95 11.82
CA LYS A 494 27.83 -1.52 12.03
C LYS A 494 27.00 -0.63 11.12
N ARG A 495 26.91 -0.97 9.84
CA ARG A 495 26.10 -0.20 8.87
C ARG A 495 24.60 -0.29 9.09
N ARG A 496 24.10 -1.24 9.91
CA ARG A 496 22.66 -1.47 10.14
C ARG A 496 22.13 -0.94 11.46
N ILE A 497 22.99 -0.70 12.45
CA ILE A 497 22.56 -0.23 13.77
C ILE A 497 22.95 1.22 13.96
N ILE A 498 22.05 2.01 14.52
CA ILE A 498 22.31 3.35 15.02
C ILE A 498 22.09 3.30 16.54
N PHE A 499 23.15 3.52 17.32
CA PHE A 499 23.05 3.72 18.77
C PHE A 499 22.68 5.17 19.04
N ILE A 500 21.56 5.40 19.71
CA ILE A 500 21.11 6.74 20.10
C ILE A 500 21.36 6.93 21.60
N PRO A 501 22.39 7.70 22.00
CA PRO A 501 22.69 7.91 23.40
C PRO A 501 21.70 8.88 24.07
N PHE A 502 21.14 8.47 25.19
CA PHE A 502 20.28 9.28 26.05
C PHE A 502 21.09 9.71 27.29
N ASN A 503 21.78 10.84 27.18
CA ASN A 503 22.65 11.37 28.20
C ASN A 503 21.96 12.38 29.15
N ALA A 504 20.70 12.73 28.86
CA ALA A 504 19.92 13.60 29.74
C ALA A 504 19.70 12.96 31.10
N LYS A 505 19.59 13.79 32.13
CA LYS A 505 19.20 13.37 33.47
C LYS A 505 17.97 14.15 33.89
N PHE A 506 16.93 13.46 34.31
CA PHE A 506 15.71 14.04 34.85
C PHE A 506 15.66 13.76 36.35
N SER A 507 15.68 14.79 37.14
CA SER A 507 15.67 14.70 38.62
C SER A 507 14.43 15.36 39.19
N LYS A 508 13.92 14.82 40.29
CA LYS A 508 12.83 15.46 41.06
C LYS A 508 13.23 16.83 41.62
N SER A 509 14.53 17.14 41.65
CA SER A 509 15.04 18.43 42.08
C SER A 509 15.14 19.48 40.96
N ASP A 510 14.85 19.08 39.70
CA ASP A 510 14.87 20.03 38.60
C ASP A 510 13.69 21.00 38.73
N GLU A 511 13.90 22.28 38.47
CA GLU A 511 12.84 23.32 38.53
C GLU A 511 11.70 23.04 37.55
N ASP A 512 11.98 22.37 36.43
CA ASP A 512 11.04 21.99 35.39
C ASP A 512 10.53 20.55 35.53
N TYR A 513 10.77 19.89 36.70
CA TYR A 513 10.30 18.55 36.93
C TYR A 513 8.77 18.49 37.01
N ASP A 514 8.17 17.72 36.11
CA ASP A 514 6.73 17.46 36.08
C ASP A 514 6.46 15.94 36.10
N PRO A 515 5.92 15.39 37.19
CA PRO A 515 5.59 13.96 37.29
C PRO A 515 4.50 13.53 36.31
N PHE A 516 3.73 14.48 35.78
CA PHE A 516 2.63 14.26 34.84
C PHE A 516 2.99 14.70 33.41
N ILE A 517 4.27 14.85 33.11
CA ILE A 517 4.76 15.28 31.79
C ILE A 517 4.20 14.41 30.67
N ILE A 518 4.06 13.10 30.91
CA ILE A 518 3.54 12.16 29.92
C ILE A 518 2.12 12.53 29.47
N ASP A 519 1.25 12.98 30.35
CA ASP A 519 -0.13 13.37 30.02
C ASP A 519 -0.13 14.59 29.08
N LYS A 520 0.78 15.53 29.29
CA LYS A 520 0.95 16.71 28.42
C LYS A 520 1.50 16.35 27.05
N LEU A 521 2.45 15.40 26.99
CA LEU A 521 3.02 14.90 25.74
C LEU A 521 2.06 14.04 24.93
N MET A 522 1.03 13.45 25.58
CA MET A 522 -0.01 12.63 24.94
C MET A 522 -1.18 13.44 24.40
N THR A 523 -1.20 14.76 24.55
CA THR A 523 -2.25 15.63 24.00
C THR A 523 -2.23 15.61 22.47
N ASN A 524 -3.37 15.86 21.84
CA ASN A 524 -3.45 15.92 20.38
C ASN A 524 -2.51 16.99 19.81
N GLU A 525 -2.42 18.16 20.44
CA GLU A 525 -1.56 19.26 20.02
C GLU A 525 -0.07 18.83 20.01
N ALA A 526 0.38 18.18 21.09
CA ALA A 526 1.75 17.70 21.20
C ALA A 526 2.07 16.61 20.17
N LEU A 527 1.11 15.70 19.94
CA LEU A 527 1.26 14.61 18.96
C LEU A 527 1.17 15.10 17.51
N GLU A 528 0.34 16.11 17.22
CA GLU A 528 0.30 16.74 15.89
C GLU A 528 1.62 17.44 15.55
N TYR A 529 2.21 18.13 16.54
CA TYR A 529 3.53 18.72 16.39
C TYR A 529 4.61 17.66 16.18
N LEU A 530 4.61 16.59 16.99
CA LEU A 530 5.55 15.48 16.82
C LEU A 530 5.41 14.82 15.45
N LEU A 531 4.17 14.59 14.98
CA LEU A 531 3.92 14.05 13.65
C LEU A 531 4.52 14.95 12.56
N LYS A 532 4.28 16.26 12.65
CA LYS A 532 4.81 17.25 11.70
C LYS A 532 6.33 17.17 11.59
N ILE A 533 7.05 17.34 12.72
CA ILE A 533 8.53 17.34 12.72
C ILE A 533 9.10 15.97 12.31
N SER A 534 8.41 14.88 12.63
CA SER A 534 8.80 13.54 12.19
C SER A 534 8.64 13.36 10.68
N LEU A 535 7.60 13.92 10.07
CA LEU A 535 7.43 13.90 8.62
C LEU A 535 8.46 14.80 7.91
N GLU A 536 8.83 15.93 8.52
CA GLU A 536 9.94 16.76 8.06
C GLU A 536 11.27 15.97 8.11
N GLY A 537 11.48 15.21 9.20
CA GLY A 537 12.61 14.29 9.35
C GLY A 537 12.59 13.19 8.28
N LEU A 538 11.44 12.59 8.01
CA LEU A 538 11.29 11.60 6.94
C LEU A 538 11.65 12.18 5.57
N ASN A 539 11.14 13.34 5.22
CA ASN A 539 11.47 14.01 3.97
C ASN A 539 12.98 14.28 3.86
N ARG A 540 13.62 14.67 4.97
CA ARG A 540 15.07 14.92 5.03
C ARG A 540 15.88 13.66 4.70
N ILE A 541 15.54 12.50 5.32
CA ILE A 541 16.26 11.25 5.04
C ILE A 541 15.97 10.69 3.64
N LEU A 542 14.77 10.89 3.10
CA LEU A 542 14.45 10.46 1.74
C LEU A 542 15.21 11.29 0.70
N TYR A 543 15.38 12.60 0.95
CA TYR A 543 16.16 13.48 0.09
C TYR A 543 17.67 13.17 0.17
N ASN A 544 18.22 13.07 1.40
CA ASN A 544 19.65 12.85 1.62
C ASN A 544 20.06 11.39 1.41
N ARG A 545 19.12 10.45 1.40
CA ARG A 545 19.32 8.99 1.38
C ARG A 545 20.19 8.48 2.54
N SER A 546 20.22 9.21 3.63
CA SER A 546 21.00 8.90 4.83
C SER A 546 20.40 9.58 6.05
N PHE A 547 20.66 9.02 7.22
CA PHE A 547 20.33 9.64 8.50
C PHE A 547 21.40 10.67 8.89
N THR A 548 20.98 11.67 9.66
CA THR A 548 21.89 12.57 10.35
C THR A 548 22.79 11.76 11.29
N THR A 549 24.10 12.06 11.30
CA THR A 549 25.09 11.36 12.12
C THR A 549 25.70 12.30 13.16
N PRO A 550 25.10 12.40 14.35
CA PRO A 550 25.66 13.20 15.44
C PRO A 550 26.98 12.61 15.94
N LYS A 551 27.90 13.46 16.38
CA LYS A 551 29.18 13.02 16.98
C LYS A 551 28.95 12.05 18.15
N SER A 552 27.94 12.31 18.98
CA SER A 552 27.61 11.45 20.13
C SER A 552 27.24 10.00 19.73
N VAL A 553 26.75 9.79 18.52
CA VAL A 553 26.47 8.44 17.96
C VAL A 553 27.79 7.75 17.58
N ASP A 554 28.71 8.47 16.93
CA ASP A 554 30.04 7.93 16.57
C ASP A 554 30.84 7.60 17.83
N ASP A 555 30.87 8.50 18.81
CA ASP A 555 31.54 8.27 20.11
C ASP A 555 30.96 7.01 20.80
N THR A 556 29.64 6.82 20.76
CA THR A 556 28.98 5.61 21.33
C THR A 556 29.40 4.33 20.60
N TRP A 557 29.56 4.38 19.25
CA TRP A 557 30.08 3.26 18.47
C TRP A 557 31.52 2.94 18.83
N GLU A 558 32.38 3.95 18.93
CA GLU A 558 33.78 3.78 19.35
C GLU A 558 33.91 3.14 20.73
N ASP A 559 33.13 3.62 21.71
CA ASP A 559 33.07 3.02 23.03
C ASP A 559 32.56 1.58 23.01
N TYR A 560 31.53 1.29 22.18
CA TYR A 560 31.03 -0.06 22.01
C TYR A 560 32.09 -0.99 21.39
N GLU A 561 32.77 -0.57 20.34
CA GLU A 561 33.85 -1.33 19.69
C GLU A 561 34.98 -1.61 20.66
N LYS A 562 35.42 -0.62 21.43
CA LYS A 562 36.46 -0.78 22.47
C LYS A 562 36.10 -1.84 23.51
N ARG A 563 34.84 -1.83 23.98
CA ARG A 563 34.37 -2.78 25.03
C ARG A 563 34.13 -4.19 24.48
N ASN A 564 33.77 -4.35 23.21
CA ASN A 564 33.39 -5.62 22.61
C ASN A 564 34.48 -6.27 21.76
N ASN A 565 35.45 -5.51 21.27
CA ASN A 565 36.58 -6.06 20.53
C ASN A 565 37.79 -6.19 21.47
N PRO A 566 38.07 -7.42 21.96
CA PRO A 566 39.22 -7.63 22.85
C PRO A 566 40.55 -7.24 22.23
N ILE A 567 40.61 -7.13 20.91
CA ILE A 567 41.82 -6.74 20.16
C ILE A 567 42.13 -5.27 20.39
N ILE A 568 41.11 -4.39 20.35
CA ILE A 568 41.32 -2.95 20.49
C ILE A 568 41.91 -2.63 21.88
N GLY A 569 41.24 -3.12 22.93
CA GLY A 569 41.73 -2.93 24.30
C GLY A 569 43.13 -3.54 24.51
N PHE A 570 43.37 -4.75 23.95
CA PHE A 570 44.70 -5.35 23.99
C PHE A 570 45.77 -4.50 23.30
N LEU A 571 45.46 -3.91 22.14
CA LEU A 571 46.39 -3.04 21.41
C LEU A 571 46.65 -1.70 22.09
N GLU A 572 45.72 -1.19 22.89
CA GLU A 572 45.90 0.04 23.69
C GLU A 572 46.86 -0.20 24.86
N GLU A 573 46.86 -1.41 25.46
CA GLU A 573 47.68 -1.75 26.60
C GLU A 573 49.08 -2.29 26.21
N GLY A 574 49.23 -2.88 25.00
CA GLY A 574 50.42 -3.62 24.59
C GLY A 574 51.12 -3.07 23.34
N LYS A 575 52.46 -3.06 23.34
CA LYS A 575 53.25 -2.85 22.13
C LYS A 575 53.63 -4.18 21.54
N ILE A 576 53.06 -4.53 20.36
CA ILE A 576 53.24 -5.81 19.69
C ILE A 576 54.17 -5.73 18.47
N ASP A 577 54.73 -4.56 18.20
CA ASP A 577 55.57 -4.34 17.04
C ASP A 577 56.91 -5.07 17.20
N ASN A 578 57.23 -5.88 16.16
CA ASN A 578 58.44 -6.74 16.12
C ASN A 578 58.43 -7.92 17.11
N GLU A 579 57.31 -8.23 17.75
CA GLU A 579 57.18 -9.38 18.63
C GLU A 579 56.69 -10.64 17.93
N SER A 580 57.07 -11.80 18.49
CA SER A 580 56.64 -13.12 17.97
C SER A 580 55.10 -13.24 18.00
N SER A 581 54.54 -13.64 16.87
CA SER A 581 53.08 -13.81 16.75
C SER A 581 52.51 -14.88 17.73
N LYS A 582 53.35 -15.79 18.20
CA LYS A 582 52.99 -16.79 19.23
C LYS A 582 52.89 -16.16 20.59
N ASP A 583 53.89 -15.36 20.95
CA ASP A 583 53.96 -14.73 22.27
C ASP A 583 52.93 -13.63 22.41
N VAL A 584 52.71 -12.83 21.35
CA VAL A 584 51.64 -11.83 21.30
C VAL A 584 50.26 -12.50 21.45
N TYR A 585 50.04 -13.67 20.84
CA TYR A 585 48.78 -14.40 21.01
C TYR A 585 48.59 -14.92 22.44
N LEU A 586 49.66 -15.33 23.11
CA LEU A 586 49.63 -15.75 24.50
C LEU A 586 49.31 -14.56 25.43
N GLN A 587 49.95 -13.41 25.22
CA GLN A 587 49.65 -12.16 25.93
C GLN A 587 48.16 -11.78 25.74
N TYR A 588 47.66 -11.89 24.52
CA TYR A 588 46.26 -11.63 24.24
C TYR A 588 45.29 -12.60 24.98
N GLN A 589 45.64 -13.88 25.07
CA GLN A 589 44.85 -14.85 25.83
C GLN A 589 44.85 -14.50 27.33
N THR A 590 45.98 -14.09 27.88
CA THR A 590 46.09 -13.63 29.28
C THR A 590 45.24 -12.39 29.49
N TYR A 591 45.37 -11.38 28.64
CA TYR A 591 44.52 -10.17 28.66
C TYR A 591 43.04 -10.50 28.66
N CYS A 592 42.59 -11.37 27.75
CA CYS A 592 41.20 -11.78 27.68
C CYS A 592 40.74 -12.48 28.97
N SER A 593 41.57 -13.35 29.53
CA SER A 593 41.28 -14.06 30.81
C SER A 593 41.12 -13.11 31.98
N GLU A 594 42.03 -12.13 32.13
CA GLU A 594 42.02 -11.12 33.18
C GLU A 594 40.83 -10.18 33.09
N ASN A 595 40.39 -9.87 31.87
CA ASN A 595 39.24 -8.99 31.60
C ASN A 595 37.91 -9.73 31.41
N GLY A 596 37.87 -11.05 31.65
CA GLY A 596 36.64 -11.85 31.51
C GLY A 596 36.12 -11.91 30.06
N LEU A 597 37.01 -11.81 29.06
CA LEU A 597 36.70 -11.78 27.65
C LEU A 597 36.97 -13.15 27.00
N LYS A 598 36.22 -13.52 25.97
CA LYS A 598 36.49 -14.73 25.17
C LYS A 598 37.52 -14.39 24.08
N HIS A 599 38.66 -15.10 24.12
CA HIS A 599 39.69 -14.89 23.12
C HIS A 599 39.30 -15.47 21.75
N LEU A 600 39.75 -14.84 20.69
CA LEU A 600 39.65 -15.36 19.31
C LEU A 600 40.58 -16.55 19.11
N SER A 601 40.28 -17.40 18.11
CA SER A 601 41.27 -18.41 17.67
C SER A 601 42.51 -17.70 17.13
N ARG A 602 43.68 -18.37 17.16
CA ARG A 602 44.95 -17.79 16.71
C ARG A 602 44.91 -17.26 15.26
N ILE A 603 44.17 -17.96 14.38
CA ILE A 603 44.01 -17.53 12.98
C ILE A 603 43.15 -16.28 12.90
N ALA A 604 42.04 -16.25 13.61
CA ALA A 604 41.16 -15.07 13.65
C ALA A 604 41.85 -13.87 14.29
N PHE A 605 42.61 -14.09 15.40
CA PHE A 605 43.43 -13.08 16.04
C PHE A 605 44.43 -12.44 15.08
N SER A 606 45.25 -13.27 14.40
CA SER A 606 46.23 -12.75 13.45
C SER A 606 45.60 -11.95 12.29
N ARG A 607 44.43 -12.40 11.81
CA ARG A 607 43.70 -11.71 10.76
C ARG A 607 43.16 -10.35 11.24
N GLU A 608 42.69 -10.30 12.47
CA GLU A 608 42.13 -9.08 13.08
C GLU A 608 43.24 -8.05 13.38
N ILE A 609 44.35 -8.48 13.98
CA ILE A 609 45.53 -7.63 14.20
C ILE A 609 46.01 -6.96 12.88
N CYS A 610 45.95 -7.70 11.76
CA CYS A 610 46.34 -7.14 10.46
C CYS A 610 45.39 -6.01 9.99
N LYS A 611 44.14 -6.01 10.40
CA LYS A 611 43.21 -4.90 10.09
C LYS A 611 43.52 -3.62 10.88
N HIS A 612 44.20 -3.76 12.01
CA HIS A 612 44.61 -2.63 12.87
C HIS A 612 46.02 -2.12 12.55
N GLY A 613 46.45 -2.22 11.27
CA GLY A 613 47.70 -1.60 10.82
C GLY A 613 48.96 -2.42 11.09
N TYR A 614 48.83 -3.72 11.33
CA TYR A 614 49.95 -4.63 11.45
C TYR A 614 50.02 -5.60 10.28
N LYS A 615 51.18 -6.15 9.97
CA LYS A 615 51.41 -7.24 9.02
C LYS A 615 52.26 -8.32 9.65
N THR A 616 52.08 -9.57 9.23
CA THR A 616 52.95 -10.67 9.64
C THR A 616 54.18 -10.73 8.72
N LYS A 617 55.36 -10.85 9.31
CA LYS A 617 56.64 -10.99 8.61
C LYS A 617 57.37 -12.20 9.18
N GLN A 618 58.02 -13.00 8.33
CA GLN A 618 58.86 -14.09 8.80
C GLN A 618 60.30 -13.58 8.92
N VAL A 619 60.87 -13.78 10.13
CA VAL A 619 62.26 -13.44 10.44
C VAL A 619 62.98 -14.66 10.99
N LYS A 620 64.30 -14.71 10.89
CA LYS A 620 65.12 -15.78 11.46
C LYS A 620 65.70 -15.26 12.79
N ILE A 621 65.30 -15.90 13.90
CA ILE A 621 65.89 -15.67 15.24
C ILE A 621 66.53 -17.00 15.65
N ASP A 622 67.79 -17.01 16.01
CA ASP A 622 68.57 -18.21 16.39
C ASP A 622 68.47 -19.32 15.32
N LYS A 623 68.54 -18.97 14.04
CA LYS A 623 68.44 -19.88 12.89
C LYS A 623 67.06 -20.53 12.71
N LYS A 624 66.05 -20.21 13.54
CA LYS A 624 64.70 -20.70 13.42
C LYS A 624 63.79 -19.64 12.78
N PRO A 625 62.92 -20.00 11.82
CA PRO A 625 61.96 -19.08 11.23
C PRO A 625 60.84 -18.79 12.25
N ILE A 626 60.66 -17.52 12.61
CA ILE A 626 59.60 -17.05 13.52
C ILE A 626 58.76 -16.02 12.80
N GLN A 627 57.45 -16.11 12.91
CA GLN A 627 56.53 -15.07 12.45
C GLN A 627 56.40 -13.98 13.53
N ILE A 628 56.60 -12.75 13.11
CA ILE A 628 56.42 -11.56 13.96
C ILE A 628 55.34 -10.65 13.42
N PHE A 629 54.73 -9.83 14.26
CA PHE A 629 53.90 -8.70 13.85
C PHE A 629 54.81 -7.45 13.66
N THR A 630 54.58 -6.74 12.56
CA THR A 630 55.26 -5.47 12.29
C THR A 630 54.22 -4.40 11.93
N LYS A 631 54.34 -3.21 12.50
CA LYS A 631 53.45 -2.08 12.15
C LYS A 631 53.67 -1.68 10.69
N VAL A 632 52.59 -1.49 9.96
CA VAL A 632 52.64 -0.95 8.60
C VAL A 632 52.96 0.53 8.75
N LYS A 633 54.08 0.99 8.19
CA LYS A 633 54.40 2.44 8.14
C LYS A 633 53.47 3.05 7.09
N ASP A 634 52.74 4.09 7.48
CA ASP A 634 52.06 4.94 6.51
C ASP A 634 53.13 5.58 5.60
N GLU A 635 53.08 5.22 4.30
CA GLU A 635 53.90 5.86 3.28
C GLU A 635 53.30 7.20 2.86
#